data_1f0823aaecef64722a1a7dcf9941071e
#
_entry.id   1f0823aaecef64722a1a7dcf9941071e
#
_cell.length_a   1.000
_cell.length_b   1.000
_cell.length_c   1.000
_cell.angle_alpha   90.00
_cell.angle_beta   90.00
_cell.angle_gamma   90.00
#
_symmetry.space_group_name_H-M   'P 1'
#
loop_
_entity.id
_entity.type
_entity.pdbx_description
1 polymer ?
#
loop_
_entity_poly.entity_id
_entity_poly.type
_entity_poly.pdbx_seq_one_letter_code
_entity_poly.pdbx_strand_id
1 'polypeptide(L)'
;VEVISTRATGTTPVAFTNVSKEQLKKQNFGQDLPYLLSMIPSAITTSDAGAGIGYTTLRIRGTDGTRINVTANGIPINDAESHTVFWVNLPDFASSVKDLQVQRGAGTSTNGAGAFGGSINMQTGDFSLKPYAEINASYGSFNTHKETVKVGTGLINEHWSFDVRLSNISSDGYIDRASVGLNSYYAQGGYYNDNTSVKLITFGGKERTYHAWNYARKDQMAAFGRRFNSCGYMYIEDKSGGIHQPEIDYDYGVKEADQLIKNGGTFHFYDDQTDNYVQKNYHLLVNHTFTPQWRLNAGLHYTKGDGYYQEYKIGRKLVEYGMKPYEVSGENVTKSDLVRKKAMDNWFGGGIFSVSYTNDRLNASLGGGLNRYDGDHFGKVLWVK
;
A
#
# COMPACT_ATOMS: atom_id res chain seq x y z
N VAL A 1 28.19 -2.29 -1.30
CA VAL A 1 27.96 -2.34 -2.77
C VAL A 1 26.46 -2.41 -2.97
N GLU A 2 25.88 -1.41 -3.60
CA GLU A 2 24.42 -1.30 -3.81
C GLU A 2 24.06 -1.67 -5.24
N VAL A 3 22.85 -2.22 -5.45
CA VAL A 3 22.30 -2.44 -6.81
C VAL A 3 21.93 -1.07 -7.40
N ILE A 4 22.89 -0.44 -8.09
CA ILE A 4 22.74 0.91 -8.64
C ILE A 4 22.26 0.85 -10.11
N SER A 5 22.23 -0.33 -10.73
CA SER A 5 21.97 -0.49 -12.15
C SER A 5 20.62 0.06 -12.66
N THR A 6 19.65 0.25 -11.76
CA THR A 6 18.32 0.78 -12.10
C THR A 6 18.18 2.29 -11.87
N ARG A 7 19.22 2.96 -11.33
CA ARG A 7 19.18 4.38 -11.01
C ARG A 7 19.76 5.24 -12.11
N ALA A 8 19.08 6.35 -12.38
CA ALA A 8 19.57 7.39 -13.26
C ALA A 8 20.70 8.19 -12.58
N THR A 9 21.66 8.60 -13.36
CA THR A 9 22.77 9.47 -12.97
C THR A 9 22.71 10.77 -13.77
N GLY A 10 23.57 11.72 -13.47
CA GLY A 10 23.62 13.00 -14.21
C GLY A 10 23.87 12.85 -15.73
N THR A 11 24.38 11.71 -16.19
CA THR A 11 24.60 11.38 -17.61
C THR A 11 23.45 10.59 -18.23
N THR A 12 22.47 10.14 -17.44
CA THR A 12 21.30 9.39 -17.94
C THR A 12 20.26 10.37 -18.50
N PRO A 13 19.77 10.22 -19.74
CA PRO A 13 18.83 11.16 -20.36
C PRO A 13 17.39 10.95 -19.83
N VAL A 14 17.21 10.94 -18.52
CA VAL A 14 15.92 10.76 -17.82
C VAL A 14 15.78 11.80 -16.73
N ALA A 15 14.61 12.42 -16.63
CA ALA A 15 14.32 13.33 -15.53
C ALA A 15 14.11 12.54 -14.23
N PHE A 16 14.89 12.82 -13.20
CA PHE A 16 14.78 12.15 -11.92
C PHE A 16 14.87 13.12 -10.73
N THR A 17 14.45 12.64 -9.57
CA THR A 17 14.59 13.32 -8.28
C THR A 17 15.04 12.29 -7.25
N ASN A 18 16.11 12.61 -6.52
CA ASN A 18 16.54 11.83 -5.37
C ASN A 18 15.91 12.43 -4.10
N VAL A 19 15.46 11.58 -3.20
CA VAL A 19 14.92 11.95 -1.89
C VAL A 19 15.71 11.24 -0.82
N SER A 20 16.37 11.97 0.05
CA SER A 20 17.21 11.43 1.11
C SER A 20 16.41 11.01 2.34
N LYS A 21 17.03 10.22 3.21
CA LYS A 21 16.46 9.83 4.53
C LYS A 21 16.04 11.04 5.35
N GLU A 22 16.86 12.09 5.36
CA GLU A 22 16.61 13.31 6.11
C GLU A 22 15.37 14.06 5.59
N GLN A 23 15.20 14.08 4.26
CA GLN A 23 14.01 14.68 3.63
C GLN A 23 12.75 13.87 3.97
N LEU A 24 12.81 12.53 3.87
CA LEU A 24 11.71 11.66 4.26
C LEU A 24 11.37 11.83 5.75
N LYS A 25 12.38 11.81 6.64
CA LYS A 25 12.19 11.92 8.08
C LYS A 25 11.50 13.22 8.49
N LYS A 26 11.80 14.35 7.84
CA LYS A 26 11.19 15.65 8.12
C LYS A 26 9.69 15.71 7.84
N GLN A 27 9.17 14.86 6.98
CA GLN A 27 7.78 14.87 6.52
C GLN A 27 6.99 13.63 6.97
N ASN A 28 7.66 12.62 7.54
CA ASN A 28 7.04 11.35 7.90
C ASN A 28 6.37 11.41 9.27
N PHE A 29 5.14 11.91 9.30
CA PHE A 29 4.27 11.95 10.49
C PHE A 29 3.22 10.85 10.52
N GLY A 30 3.36 9.82 9.67
CA GLY A 30 2.45 8.68 9.53
C GLY A 30 1.82 8.54 8.16
N GLN A 31 1.98 9.53 7.28
CA GLN A 31 1.46 9.46 5.92
C GLN A 31 2.16 8.35 5.13
N ASP A 32 1.42 7.79 4.17
CA ASP A 32 1.95 6.82 3.24
C ASP A 32 2.98 7.45 2.29
N LEU A 33 3.84 6.62 1.71
CA LEU A 33 4.93 7.08 0.84
C LEU A 33 4.45 8.00 -0.31
N PRO A 34 3.32 7.79 -1.01
CA PRO A 34 2.81 8.73 -1.99
C PRO A 34 2.75 10.17 -1.50
N TYR A 35 2.28 10.39 -0.28
CA TYR A 35 2.15 11.72 0.29
C TYR A 35 3.51 12.37 0.61
N LEU A 36 4.50 11.57 1.01
CA LEU A 36 5.89 12.04 1.20
C LEU A 36 6.54 12.44 -0.14
N LEU A 37 5.99 11.98 -1.26
CA LEU A 37 6.45 12.29 -2.61
C LEU A 37 5.60 13.38 -3.29
N SER A 38 4.62 13.97 -2.62
CA SER A 38 3.69 14.95 -3.20
C SER A 38 4.36 16.22 -3.73
N MET A 39 5.53 16.58 -3.20
CA MET A 39 6.31 17.75 -3.65
C MET A 39 7.21 17.47 -4.86
N ILE A 40 7.25 16.24 -5.34
CA ILE A 40 8.02 15.90 -6.54
C ILE A 40 7.31 16.47 -7.78
N PRO A 41 8.04 17.13 -8.70
CA PRO A 41 7.42 17.63 -9.93
C PRO A 41 6.66 16.55 -10.69
N SER A 42 5.46 16.88 -11.15
CA SER A 42 4.55 15.98 -11.90
C SER A 42 4.00 14.79 -11.10
N ALA A 43 4.17 14.76 -9.78
CA ALA A 43 3.52 13.79 -8.89
C ALA A 43 2.16 14.33 -8.43
N ILE A 44 1.14 13.49 -8.46
CA ILE A 44 -0.19 13.78 -7.91
C ILE A 44 -0.57 12.61 -7.00
N THR A 45 -1.04 12.94 -5.80
CA THR A 45 -1.42 11.95 -4.78
C THR A 45 -2.88 12.09 -4.43
N THR A 46 -3.54 10.97 -4.11
CA THR A 46 -4.91 10.93 -3.60
C THR A 46 -4.99 10.04 -2.36
N SER A 47 -5.99 10.29 -1.51
CA SER A 47 -6.26 9.50 -0.31
C SER A 47 -7.76 9.27 -0.18
N ASP A 48 -8.17 8.04 -0.04
CA ASP A 48 -9.58 7.68 0.11
C ASP A 48 -10.11 8.19 1.46
N ALA A 49 -9.33 8.02 2.52
CA ALA A 49 -9.66 8.56 3.86
C ALA A 49 -9.46 10.08 3.98
N GLY A 50 -8.81 10.73 3.01
CA GLY A 50 -8.54 12.17 2.99
C GLY A 50 -7.46 12.65 3.96
N ALA A 51 -6.78 11.75 4.67
CA ALA A 51 -5.74 12.06 5.65
C ALA A 51 -4.31 11.66 5.18
N GLY A 52 -4.17 11.11 3.98
CA GLY A 52 -2.88 10.66 3.44
C GLY A 52 -2.38 9.36 4.03
N ILE A 53 -3.24 8.59 4.68
CA ILE A 53 -2.94 7.31 5.35
C ILE A 53 -3.98 6.28 4.89
N GLY A 54 -3.56 5.04 4.73
CA GLY A 54 -4.40 3.93 4.30
C GLY A 54 -4.39 3.75 2.80
N TYR A 55 -5.55 3.80 2.13
CA TYR A 55 -5.60 3.74 0.68
C TYR A 55 -5.19 5.07 0.06
N THR A 56 -3.98 5.08 -0.48
CA THR A 56 -3.38 6.23 -1.16
C THR A 56 -2.87 5.84 -2.53
N THR A 57 -2.90 6.76 -3.47
CA THR A 57 -2.39 6.53 -4.82
C THR A 57 -1.37 7.59 -5.22
N LEU A 58 -0.52 7.24 -6.18
CA LEU A 58 0.45 8.13 -6.80
C LEU A 58 0.30 8.07 -8.32
N ARG A 59 0.27 9.24 -8.94
CA ARG A 59 0.35 9.42 -10.40
C ARG A 59 1.60 10.20 -10.74
N ILE A 60 2.29 9.83 -11.82
CA ILE A 60 3.45 10.56 -12.35
C ILE A 60 3.15 10.92 -13.79
N ARG A 61 3.26 12.23 -14.13
CA ARG A 61 2.93 12.74 -15.48
C ARG A 61 1.53 12.32 -15.96
N GLY A 62 0.57 12.23 -15.05
CA GLY A 62 -0.82 11.83 -15.36
C GLY A 62 -1.04 10.33 -15.52
N THR A 63 0.00 9.50 -15.53
CA THR A 63 -0.15 8.05 -15.56
C THR A 63 -0.46 7.49 -14.18
N ASP A 64 -1.27 6.45 -14.10
CA ASP A 64 -1.65 5.79 -12.85
C ASP A 64 -0.56 4.81 -12.35
N GLY A 65 -0.81 4.24 -11.17
CA GLY A 65 0.13 3.35 -10.48
C GLY A 65 0.49 2.08 -11.26
N THR A 66 -0.37 1.62 -12.19
CA THR A 66 -0.09 0.44 -13.02
C THR A 66 1.02 0.68 -14.07
N ARG A 67 1.36 1.94 -14.30
CA ARG A 67 2.40 2.40 -15.22
C ARG A 67 3.66 2.91 -14.51
N ILE A 68 3.75 2.68 -13.21
CA ILE A 68 4.88 3.09 -12.36
C ILE A 68 5.50 1.84 -11.75
N ASN A 69 6.72 1.51 -12.15
CA ASN A 69 7.47 0.42 -11.54
C ASN A 69 8.05 0.86 -10.20
N VAL A 70 7.87 0.06 -9.17
CA VAL A 70 8.38 0.33 -7.83
C VAL A 70 9.23 -0.82 -7.36
N THR A 71 10.43 -0.53 -6.89
CA THR A 71 11.35 -1.53 -6.37
C THR A 71 11.88 -1.16 -4.99
N ALA A 72 12.10 -2.18 -4.16
CA ALA A 72 12.84 -2.08 -2.91
C ALA A 72 14.13 -2.92 -3.04
N ASN A 73 15.29 -2.28 -2.99
CA ASN A 73 16.60 -2.93 -3.20
C ASN A 73 16.70 -3.68 -4.54
N GLY A 74 16.06 -3.16 -5.59
CA GLY A 74 16.00 -3.79 -6.91
C GLY A 74 14.92 -4.87 -7.06
N ILE A 75 14.28 -5.30 -5.99
CA ILE A 75 13.20 -6.29 -6.00
C ILE A 75 11.87 -5.59 -6.31
N PRO A 76 11.09 -6.04 -7.32
CA PRO A 76 9.77 -5.48 -7.64
C PRO A 76 8.80 -5.67 -6.46
N ILE A 77 8.03 -4.64 -6.16
CA ILE A 77 6.97 -4.67 -5.14
C ILE A 77 5.58 -4.34 -5.69
N ASN A 78 5.46 -4.07 -6.99
CA ASN A 78 4.15 -4.01 -7.63
C ASN A 78 3.46 -5.37 -7.51
N ASP A 79 2.18 -5.33 -7.16
CA ASP A 79 1.34 -6.52 -7.16
C ASP A 79 1.24 -7.14 -8.56
N ALA A 80 1.32 -8.46 -8.65
CA ALA A 80 1.44 -9.16 -9.93
C ALA A 80 0.12 -9.21 -10.73
N GLU A 81 -1.04 -9.05 -10.08
CA GLU A 81 -2.34 -9.03 -10.74
C GLU A 81 -2.78 -7.62 -11.12
N SER A 82 -2.74 -6.69 -10.15
CA SER A 82 -3.20 -5.32 -10.35
C SER A 82 -2.15 -4.40 -10.97
N HIS A 83 -0.87 -4.82 -11.01
CA HIS A 83 0.28 -4.06 -11.48
C HIS A 83 0.55 -2.74 -10.74
N THR A 84 -0.11 -2.51 -9.61
CA THR A 84 0.08 -1.33 -8.77
C THR A 84 0.71 -1.70 -7.42
N VAL A 85 1.06 -0.70 -6.62
CA VAL A 85 1.45 -0.89 -5.23
C VAL A 85 0.32 -0.47 -4.31
N PHE A 86 -0.14 -1.36 -3.46
CA PHE A 86 -1.01 -1.04 -2.34
C PHE A 86 -0.15 -0.52 -1.19
N TRP A 87 -0.02 0.80 -1.09
CA TRP A 87 0.85 1.45 -0.12
C TRP A 87 0.43 1.19 1.33
N VAL A 88 -0.85 0.94 1.53
CA VAL A 88 -1.42 0.52 2.82
C VAL A 88 -0.80 -0.78 3.35
N ASN A 89 -0.32 -1.67 2.47
CA ASN A 89 0.36 -2.91 2.82
C ASN A 89 1.85 -2.71 3.21
N LEU A 90 2.34 -1.47 3.09
CA LEU A 90 3.71 -1.07 3.44
C LEU A 90 3.72 0.06 4.48
N PRO A 91 3.03 -0.11 5.64
CA PRO A 91 2.90 0.95 6.62
C PRO A 91 4.27 1.37 7.16
N ASP A 92 4.48 2.69 7.24
CA ASP A 92 5.73 3.29 7.72
C ASP A 92 7.01 2.75 7.04
N PHE A 93 6.89 2.21 5.82
CA PHE A 93 8.07 1.69 5.10
C PHE A 93 9.12 2.77 4.87
N ALA A 94 8.68 4.02 4.66
CA ALA A 94 9.55 5.19 4.53
C ALA A 94 10.54 5.36 5.70
N SER A 95 10.16 4.95 6.91
CA SER A 95 11.04 4.96 8.08
C SER A 95 12.22 3.98 7.98
N SER A 96 12.17 3.01 7.07
CA SER A 96 13.24 2.04 6.80
C SER A 96 13.99 2.34 5.50
N VAL A 97 13.57 3.34 4.73
CA VAL A 97 14.22 3.76 3.50
C VAL A 97 15.39 4.69 3.81
N LYS A 98 16.56 4.40 3.25
CA LYS A 98 17.76 5.24 3.29
C LYS A 98 17.66 6.41 2.32
N ASP A 99 17.25 6.08 1.11
CA ASP A 99 17.03 7.02 0.02
C ASP A 99 16.13 6.37 -1.04
N LEU A 100 15.53 7.20 -1.86
CA LEU A 100 14.79 6.77 -3.03
C LEU A 100 15.03 7.69 -4.21
N GLN A 101 14.87 7.13 -5.39
CA GLN A 101 14.90 7.90 -6.64
C GLN A 101 13.59 7.74 -7.37
N VAL A 102 12.96 8.84 -7.74
CA VAL A 102 11.81 8.88 -8.64
C VAL A 102 12.26 9.30 -10.02
N GLN A 103 12.13 8.42 -10.98
CA GLN A 103 12.35 8.69 -12.41
C GLN A 103 11.01 8.97 -13.07
N ARG A 104 10.93 9.96 -13.94
CA ARG A 104 9.70 10.42 -14.57
C ARG A 104 9.71 10.17 -16.06
N GLY A 105 8.76 9.36 -16.53
CA GLY A 105 8.65 8.87 -17.90
C GLY A 105 9.31 7.52 -18.09
N ALA A 106 9.31 7.02 -19.31
CA ALA A 106 9.95 5.76 -19.65
C ALA A 106 11.43 5.82 -19.30
N GLY A 107 11.85 4.94 -18.42
CA GLY A 107 13.23 4.82 -17.96
C GLY A 107 14.08 3.93 -18.89
N THR A 108 15.22 3.50 -18.37
CA THR A 108 16.07 2.49 -19.02
C THR A 108 15.40 1.11 -18.93
N SER A 109 15.79 0.16 -19.80
CA SER A 109 15.29 -1.23 -19.79
C SER A 109 15.51 -1.95 -18.45
N THR A 110 16.44 -1.47 -17.62
CA THR A 110 16.73 -2.00 -16.28
C THR A 110 15.63 -1.71 -15.24
N ASN A 111 14.70 -0.80 -15.53
CA ASN A 111 13.60 -0.47 -14.60
C ASN A 111 12.48 -1.52 -14.57
N GLY A 112 12.53 -2.54 -15.44
CA GLY A 112 11.54 -3.62 -15.45
C GLY A 112 10.22 -3.27 -16.10
N ALA A 113 9.25 -4.17 -15.94
CA ALA A 113 7.90 -4.02 -16.49
C ALA A 113 7.13 -2.86 -15.84
N GLY A 114 6.22 -2.25 -16.61
CA GLY A 114 5.34 -1.19 -16.10
C GLY A 114 5.98 0.19 -15.93
N ALA A 115 7.28 0.37 -16.25
CA ALA A 115 8.01 1.64 -16.07
C ALA A 115 7.74 2.68 -17.18
N PHE A 116 6.54 2.72 -17.73
CA PHE A 116 6.17 3.67 -18.79
C PHE A 116 5.98 5.10 -18.27
N GLY A 117 5.27 5.24 -17.15
CA GLY A 117 4.99 6.54 -16.54
C GLY A 117 6.13 7.03 -15.66
N GLY A 118 6.82 6.11 -15.03
CA GLY A 118 7.94 6.38 -14.15
C GLY A 118 8.42 5.14 -13.40
N SER A 119 9.44 5.34 -12.58
CA SER A 119 9.88 4.32 -11.63
C SER A 119 10.26 4.94 -10.29
N ILE A 120 10.07 4.16 -9.22
CA ILE A 120 10.46 4.51 -7.85
C ILE A 120 11.41 3.44 -7.36
N ASN A 121 12.67 3.81 -7.18
CA ASN A 121 13.71 2.90 -6.72
C ASN A 121 14.09 3.24 -5.28
N MET A 122 13.63 2.44 -4.33
CA MET A 122 13.90 2.59 -2.90
C MET A 122 15.10 1.74 -2.50
N GLN A 123 15.94 2.30 -1.65
CA GLN A 123 16.99 1.57 -0.94
C GLN A 123 16.63 1.55 0.54
N THR A 124 16.63 0.38 1.17
CA THR A 124 16.51 0.28 2.62
C THR A 124 17.80 0.69 3.31
N GLY A 125 17.71 0.99 4.62
CA GLY A 125 18.85 1.49 5.38
C GLY A 125 20.07 0.58 5.30
N ASP A 126 21.25 1.20 5.33
CA ASP A 126 22.50 0.51 5.59
C ASP A 126 22.53 0.04 7.03
N PHE A 127 23.44 -0.87 7.33
CA PHE A 127 23.74 -1.25 8.69
C PHE A 127 24.29 -0.08 9.48
N SER A 128 23.83 0.07 10.71
CA SER A 128 24.39 1.03 11.63
C SER A 128 25.80 0.58 12.06
N LEU A 129 26.77 1.50 12.04
CA LEU A 129 28.10 1.23 12.57
C LEU A 129 28.13 1.24 14.11
N LYS A 130 27.22 2.02 14.73
CA LYS A 130 27.13 2.16 16.20
C LYS A 130 25.77 1.64 16.67
N PRO A 131 25.70 1.07 17.88
CA PRO A 131 24.43 0.72 18.49
C PRO A 131 23.55 1.96 18.66
N TYR A 132 22.25 1.80 18.45
CA TYR A 132 21.29 2.89 18.62
C TYR A 132 19.92 2.38 19.05
N ALA A 133 19.16 3.26 19.68
CA ALA A 133 17.74 3.14 19.91
C ALA A 133 17.08 4.48 19.57
N GLU A 134 15.97 4.45 18.85
CA GLU A 134 15.23 5.64 18.43
C GLU A 134 13.75 5.41 18.67
N ILE A 135 13.09 6.38 19.28
CA ILE A 135 11.62 6.42 19.44
C ILE A 135 11.13 7.67 18.72
N ASN A 136 10.13 7.50 17.86
CA ASN A 136 9.44 8.60 17.21
C ASN A 136 7.95 8.49 17.52
N ALA A 137 7.35 9.59 17.94
CA ALA A 137 5.92 9.70 18.11
C ALA A 137 5.41 10.97 17.43
N SER A 138 4.25 10.91 16.80
CA SER A 138 3.57 12.06 16.22
C SER A 138 2.08 12.00 16.49
N TYR A 139 1.45 13.17 16.60
CA TYR A 139 0.02 13.34 16.75
C TYR A 139 -0.47 14.46 15.83
N GLY A 140 -1.60 14.28 15.19
CA GLY A 140 -2.14 15.22 14.21
C GLY A 140 -3.66 15.25 14.14
N SER A 141 -4.18 15.95 13.13
CA SER A 141 -5.62 16.07 12.87
C SER A 141 -6.26 14.69 12.66
N PHE A 142 -7.57 14.59 12.91
CA PHE A 142 -8.38 13.37 12.77
C PHE A 142 -7.88 12.22 13.67
N ASN A 143 -7.45 12.57 14.89
CA ASN A 143 -6.90 11.62 15.86
C ASN A 143 -5.77 10.77 15.25
N THR A 144 -5.02 11.36 14.31
CA THR A 144 -3.91 10.66 13.67
C THR A 144 -2.73 10.59 14.62
N HIS A 145 -2.23 9.38 14.86
CA HIS A 145 -1.01 9.19 15.64
C HIS A 145 -0.16 8.06 15.06
N LYS A 146 1.13 8.19 15.29
CA LYS A 146 2.16 7.24 14.90
C LYS A 146 3.14 7.06 16.04
N GLU A 147 3.46 5.82 16.35
CA GLU A 147 4.53 5.42 17.25
C GLU A 147 5.49 4.49 16.52
N THR A 148 6.78 4.80 16.58
CA THR A 148 7.81 3.98 15.94
C THR A 148 8.98 3.80 16.89
N VAL A 149 9.41 2.56 17.08
CA VAL A 149 10.61 2.19 17.81
C VAL A 149 11.59 1.52 16.84
N LYS A 150 12.85 1.96 16.89
CA LYS A 150 13.96 1.35 16.14
C LYS A 150 15.11 1.04 17.06
N VAL A 151 15.72 -0.09 16.85
CA VAL A 151 16.94 -0.50 17.55
C VAL A 151 17.91 -1.14 16.57
N GLY A 152 19.19 -0.89 16.77
CA GLY A 152 20.25 -1.51 16.00
C GLY A 152 21.44 -1.85 16.87
N THR A 153 22.09 -2.95 16.55
CA THR A 153 23.26 -3.44 17.32
C THR A 153 24.54 -2.67 17.05
N GLY A 154 24.56 -1.91 15.95
CA GLY A 154 25.84 -1.49 15.38
C GLY A 154 26.60 -2.68 14.78
N LEU A 155 27.85 -2.44 14.42
CA LEU A 155 28.70 -3.46 13.83
C LEU A 155 29.31 -4.34 14.93
N ILE A 156 29.02 -5.63 14.90
CA ILE A 156 29.53 -6.64 15.81
C ILE A 156 30.69 -7.37 15.12
N ASN A 157 31.84 -7.43 15.80
CA ASN A 157 33.06 -8.06 15.28
C ASN A 157 33.43 -7.61 13.87
N GLU A 158 33.19 -6.33 13.55
CA GLU A 158 33.47 -5.69 12.26
C GLU A 158 32.69 -6.26 11.03
N HIS A 159 31.82 -7.26 11.24
CA HIS A 159 31.18 -7.99 10.15
C HIS A 159 29.67 -8.08 10.25
N TRP A 160 29.07 -8.12 11.44
CA TRP A 160 27.65 -8.40 11.60
C TRP A 160 26.89 -7.19 12.12
N SER A 161 25.70 -6.96 11.58
CA SER A 161 24.80 -5.95 12.14
C SER A 161 23.35 -6.38 12.02
N PHE A 162 22.53 -5.96 12.99
CA PHE A 162 21.11 -6.25 13.06
C PHE A 162 20.34 -4.99 13.41
N ASP A 163 19.23 -4.75 12.73
CA ASP A 163 18.33 -3.64 12.96
C ASP A 163 16.88 -4.11 12.97
N VAL A 164 16.07 -3.53 13.84
CA VAL A 164 14.64 -3.79 13.95
C VAL A 164 13.87 -2.48 14.09
N ARG A 165 12.72 -2.39 13.42
CA ARG A 165 11.73 -1.33 13.58
C ARG A 165 10.35 -1.95 13.81
N LEU A 166 9.62 -1.39 14.78
CA LEU A 166 8.19 -1.64 14.99
C LEU A 166 7.46 -0.31 14.88
N SER A 167 6.30 -0.30 14.23
CA SER A 167 5.49 0.91 14.07
C SER A 167 4.01 0.60 14.22
N ASN A 168 3.29 1.54 14.83
CA ASN A 168 1.85 1.60 14.87
C ASN A 168 1.40 2.95 14.31
N ILE A 169 0.36 2.96 13.47
CA ILE A 169 -0.26 4.16 12.93
C ILE A 169 -1.76 4.00 13.02
N SER A 170 -2.46 5.03 13.48
CA SER A 170 -3.92 5.08 13.39
C SER A 170 -4.43 6.47 13.07
N SER A 171 -5.64 6.52 12.50
CA SER A 171 -6.34 7.76 12.15
C SER A 171 -7.83 7.49 12.01
N ASP A 172 -8.66 8.48 12.38
CA ASP A 172 -10.10 8.44 12.10
C ASP A 172 -10.42 8.84 10.65
N GLY A 173 -9.45 9.43 9.93
CA GLY A 173 -9.62 9.96 8.59
C GLY A 173 -10.38 11.29 8.54
N TYR A 174 -10.23 12.02 7.43
CA TYR A 174 -11.04 13.22 7.16
C TYR A 174 -12.46 12.84 6.72
N ILE A 175 -12.60 11.82 5.90
CA ILE A 175 -13.88 11.29 5.42
C ILE A 175 -14.59 10.56 6.59
N ASP A 176 -15.89 10.66 6.67
CA ASP A 176 -16.67 10.04 7.75
C ASP A 176 -16.49 8.52 7.77
N ARG A 177 -16.25 7.95 8.94
CA ARG A 177 -16.01 6.51 9.19
C ARG A 177 -14.75 5.94 8.49
N ALA A 178 -13.90 6.74 7.89
CA ALA A 178 -12.72 6.28 7.17
C ALA A 178 -11.53 5.98 8.11
N SER A 179 -11.78 5.22 9.17
CA SER A 179 -10.75 4.86 10.15
C SER A 179 -9.69 3.92 9.57
N VAL A 180 -8.46 4.12 10.00
CA VAL A 180 -7.29 3.36 9.58
C VAL A 180 -6.51 2.90 10.81
N GLY A 181 -6.18 1.63 10.88
CA GLY A 181 -5.31 1.04 11.89
C GLY A 181 -4.24 0.17 11.22
N LEU A 182 -2.96 0.55 11.37
CA LEU A 182 -1.84 -0.06 10.69
C LEU A 182 -0.75 -0.45 11.69
N ASN A 183 -0.31 -1.70 11.66
CA ASN A 183 0.84 -2.15 12.41
C ASN A 183 1.90 -2.66 11.43
N SER A 184 3.15 -2.34 11.66
CA SER A 184 4.22 -2.84 10.78
C SER A 184 5.51 -3.15 11.52
N TYR A 185 6.30 -3.99 10.89
CA TYR A 185 7.65 -4.30 11.32
C TYR A 185 8.62 -4.24 10.14
N TYR A 186 9.88 -4.03 10.47
CA TYR A 186 11.02 -4.19 9.60
C TYR A 186 12.16 -4.78 10.41
N ALA A 187 12.81 -5.80 9.91
CA ALA A 187 14.02 -6.35 10.50
C ALA A 187 15.02 -6.65 9.39
N GLN A 188 16.27 -6.36 9.65
CA GLN A 188 17.39 -6.75 8.79
C GLN A 188 18.53 -7.29 9.61
N GLY A 189 19.25 -8.23 9.03
CA GLY A 189 20.50 -8.73 9.57
C GLY A 189 21.44 -9.07 8.43
N GLY A 190 22.74 -8.97 8.65
CA GLY A 190 23.63 -9.36 7.60
C GLY A 190 25.11 -9.35 7.98
N TYR A 191 25.86 -9.86 7.01
CA TYR A 191 27.30 -10.03 7.07
C TYR A 191 27.99 -9.17 6.02
N TYR A 192 29.11 -8.59 6.38
CA TYR A 192 29.96 -7.79 5.52
C TYR A 192 31.42 -8.14 5.66
N ASN A 193 32.12 -8.12 4.55
CA ASN A 193 33.57 -7.97 4.50
C ASN A 193 33.94 -7.10 3.28
N ASP A 194 35.19 -6.95 2.99
CA ASP A 194 35.71 -6.07 1.92
C ASP A 194 35.11 -6.39 0.54
N ASN A 195 34.79 -7.65 0.28
CA ASN A 195 34.35 -8.11 -1.04
C ASN A 195 32.88 -8.60 -1.08
N THR A 196 32.30 -8.93 0.08
CA THR A 196 31.01 -9.60 0.12
C THR A 196 30.07 -8.92 1.10
N SER A 197 28.82 -8.71 0.71
CA SER A 197 27.73 -8.43 1.62
C SER A 197 26.59 -9.41 1.41
N VAL A 198 26.08 -9.96 2.50
CA VAL A 198 24.88 -10.78 2.53
C VAL A 198 23.90 -10.12 3.48
N LYS A 199 22.69 -9.82 3.01
CA LYS A 199 21.67 -9.13 3.79
C LYS A 199 20.36 -9.93 3.73
N LEU A 200 19.82 -10.29 4.89
CA LEU A 200 18.47 -10.82 5.03
C LEU A 200 17.58 -9.70 5.57
N ILE A 201 16.47 -9.44 4.90
CA ILE A 201 15.50 -8.41 5.25
C ILE A 201 14.13 -9.06 5.35
N THR A 202 13.38 -8.76 6.39
CA THR A 202 11.95 -9.06 6.45
C THR A 202 11.19 -7.83 6.89
N PHE A 203 10.08 -7.57 6.23
CA PHE A 203 9.18 -6.48 6.57
C PHE A 203 7.75 -6.83 6.22
N GLY A 204 6.82 -6.20 6.90
CA GLY A 204 5.42 -6.45 6.65
C GLY A 204 4.54 -5.58 7.50
N GLY A 205 3.25 -5.74 7.28
CA GLY A 205 2.23 -5.02 8.00
C GLY A 205 0.92 -5.77 8.08
N LYS A 206 0.10 -5.32 9.02
CA LYS A 206 -1.31 -5.65 9.14
C LYS A 206 -2.09 -4.35 9.05
N GLU A 207 -3.08 -4.34 8.18
CA GLU A 207 -4.03 -3.26 8.06
C GLU A 207 -5.43 -3.66 8.52
N ARG A 208 -6.17 -2.68 9.04
CA ARG A 208 -7.62 -2.66 9.11
C ARG A 208 -8.07 -1.26 8.76
N THR A 209 -8.78 -1.13 7.63
CA THR A 209 -9.29 0.14 7.15
C THR A 209 -10.79 0.06 6.92
N TYR A 210 -11.53 1.10 7.31
CA TYR A 210 -12.92 1.22 6.90
C TYR A 210 -12.97 1.73 5.45
N HIS A 211 -13.86 1.20 4.64
CA HIS A 211 -13.96 1.57 3.23
C HIS A 211 -14.33 3.04 3.03
N ALA A 212 -13.59 3.75 2.18
CA ALA A 212 -13.88 5.11 1.77
C ALA A 212 -13.68 5.31 0.25
N TRP A 213 -13.68 4.24 -0.52
CA TRP A 213 -13.42 4.24 -1.96
C TRP A 213 -14.61 4.64 -2.84
N ASN A 214 -15.83 4.78 -2.27
CA ASN A 214 -16.96 5.38 -2.95
C ASN A 214 -16.84 6.90 -2.85
N TYR A 215 -16.18 7.54 -3.80
CA TYR A 215 -16.03 8.99 -3.80
C TYR A 215 -17.40 9.67 -3.82
N ALA A 216 -17.60 10.62 -2.89
CA ALA A 216 -18.85 11.36 -2.79
C ALA A 216 -19.11 12.15 -4.07
N ARG A 217 -20.28 11.99 -4.66
CA ARG A 217 -20.76 12.75 -5.79
C ARG A 217 -21.06 14.20 -5.38
N LYS A 218 -21.08 15.10 -6.35
CA LYS A 218 -21.32 16.52 -6.10
C LYS A 218 -22.67 16.79 -5.41
N ASP A 219 -23.70 16.05 -5.80
CA ASP A 219 -25.04 16.13 -5.19
C ASP A 219 -25.07 15.57 -3.77
N GLN A 220 -24.37 14.45 -3.52
CA GLN A 220 -24.19 13.90 -2.16
C GLN A 220 -23.45 14.87 -1.24
N MET A 221 -22.36 15.50 -1.75
CA MET A 221 -21.65 16.51 -0.97
C MET A 221 -22.51 17.75 -0.66
N ALA A 222 -23.38 18.13 -1.58
CA ALA A 222 -24.29 19.25 -1.36
C ALA A 222 -25.40 18.93 -0.34
N ALA A 223 -25.89 17.69 -0.32
CA ALA A 223 -26.96 17.25 0.57
C ALA A 223 -26.45 16.85 1.96
N PHE A 224 -25.31 16.11 2.03
CA PHE A 224 -24.86 15.44 3.27
C PHE A 224 -23.52 15.97 3.79
N GLY A 225 -22.89 16.90 3.07
CA GLY A 225 -21.61 17.49 3.46
C GLY A 225 -20.40 16.85 2.79
N ARG A 226 -19.27 17.57 2.86
CA ARG A 226 -18.03 17.25 2.12
C ARG A 226 -17.31 15.99 2.63
N ARG A 227 -17.65 15.53 3.82
CA ARG A 227 -17.07 14.35 4.46
C ARG A 227 -17.90 13.08 4.26
N PHE A 228 -19.03 13.20 3.57
CA PHE A 228 -19.95 12.08 3.40
C PHE A 228 -19.27 10.87 2.76
N ASN A 229 -19.52 9.70 3.34
CA ASN A 229 -19.06 8.41 2.86
C ASN A 229 -20.27 7.47 2.71
N SER A 230 -20.54 7.01 1.51
CA SER A 230 -21.63 6.07 1.24
C SER A 230 -21.27 4.61 1.51
N CYS A 231 -19.99 4.30 1.74
CA CYS A 231 -19.59 2.93 2.05
C CYS A 231 -20.28 2.44 3.32
N GLY A 232 -20.80 1.22 3.27
CA GLY A 232 -21.50 0.61 4.39
C GLY A 232 -22.93 1.12 4.60
N TYR A 233 -23.47 1.98 3.72
CA TYR A 233 -24.85 2.43 3.85
C TYR A 233 -25.83 1.26 3.87
N MET A 234 -26.75 1.30 4.87
CA MET A 234 -27.77 0.29 5.08
C MET A 234 -29.18 0.86 4.82
N TYR A 235 -29.57 1.88 5.57
CA TYR A 235 -30.88 2.51 5.50
C TYR A 235 -30.91 3.86 6.23
N ILE A 236 -32.02 4.58 6.08
CA ILE A 236 -32.36 5.76 6.87
C ILE A 236 -33.56 5.39 7.73
N GLU A 237 -33.47 5.65 9.03
CA GLU A 237 -34.59 5.54 9.96
C GLU A 237 -35.21 6.92 10.14
N ASP A 238 -36.52 7.05 9.89
CA ASP A 238 -37.26 8.28 10.14
C ASP A 238 -37.60 8.46 11.62
N LYS A 239 -38.14 9.62 11.99
CA LYS A 239 -38.53 9.92 13.41
C LYS A 239 -39.57 8.99 13.98
N SER A 240 -40.33 8.29 13.17
CA SER A 240 -41.35 7.34 13.59
C SER A 240 -40.84 5.90 13.70
N GLY A 241 -39.56 5.66 13.40
CA GLY A 241 -38.95 4.35 13.38
C GLY A 241 -39.15 3.62 12.01
N GLY A 242 -39.66 4.33 11.00
CA GLY A 242 -39.81 3.79 9.66
C GLY A 242 -38.46 3.62 8.96
N ILE A 243 -38.26 2.47 8.29
CA ILE A 243 -37.01 2.15 7.59
C ILE A 243 -37.15 2.44 6.09
N HIS A 244 -36.25 3.24 5.57
CA HIS A 244 -36.20 3.65 4.16
C HIS A 244 -34.83 3.34 3.57
N GLN A 245 -34.78 2.83 2.33
CA GLN A 245 -33.53 2.51 1.61
C GLN A 245 -33.45 3.24 0.27
N PRO A 246 -33.40 4.60 0.24
CA PRO A 246 -33.19 5.33 -1.01
C PRO A 246 -31.90 4.88 -1.70
N GLU A 247 -31.94 4.78 -3.03
CA GLU A 247 -30.76 4.43 -3.84
C GLU A 247 -29.82 5.63 -3.99
N ILE A 248 -29.05 5.91 -2.93
CA ILE A 248 -28.19 7.10 -2.83
C ILE A 248 -27.07 7.19 -3.89
N ASP A 249 -26.87 6.16 -4.69
CA ASP A 249 -25.95 6.18 -5.84
C ASP A 249 -26.56 6.91 -7.06
N TYR A 250 -27.84 7.30 -7.01
CA TYR A 250 -28.56 8.01 -8.05
C TYR A 250 -29.15 9.32 -7.53
N ASP A 251 -29.33 10.32 -8.43
CA ASP A 251 -29.82 11.66 -8.08
C ASP A 251 -31.19 11.66 -7.38
N TYR A 252 -32.10 10.78 -7.82
CA TYR A 252 -33.43 10.66 -7.23
C TYR A 252 -33.36 10.14 -5.78
N GLY A 253 -32.48 9.15 -5.54
CA GLY A 253 -32.29 8.60 -4.21
C GLY A 253 -31.57 9.57 -3.28
N VAL A 254 -30.64 10.40 -3.80
CA VAL A 254 -30.02 11.48 -3.00
C VAL A 254 -31.08 12.51 -2.57
N LYS A 255 -32.00 12.91 -3.45
CA LYS A 255 -33.07 13.85 -3.11
C LYS A 255 -34.04 13.28 -2.08
N GLU A 256 -34.40 12.01 -2.20
CA GLU A 256 -35.24 11.31 -1.22
C GLU A 256 -34.54 11.24 0.14
N ALA A 257 -33.28 10.80 0.18
CA ALA A 257 -32.48 10.74 1.40
C ALA A 257 -32.30 12.12 2.06
N ASP A 258 -32.03 13.17 1.28
CA ASP A 258 -31.90 14.55 1.77
C ASP A 258 -33.21 15.02 2.45
N GLN A 259 -34.36 14.69 1.87
CA GLN A 259 -35.65 15.03 2.47
C GLN A 259 -35.89 14.26 3.78
N LEU A 260 -35.56 12.98 3.83
CA LEU A 260 -35.65 12.18 5.04
C LEU A 260 -34.76 12.75 6.17
N ILE A 261 -33.49 13.08 5.85
CA ILE A 261 -32.54 13.66 6.82
C ILE A 261 -33.00 15.05 7.31
N LYS A 262 -33.48 15.92 6.42
CA LYS A 262 -34.05 17.23 6.80
C LYS A 262 -35.27 17.12 7.69
N ASN A 263 -36.03 16.05 7.55
CA ASN A 263 -37.19 15.75 8.43
C ASN A 263 -36.75 15.06 9.75
N GLY A 264 -35.42 14.92 9.97
CA GLY A 264 -34.82 14.38 11.19
C GLY A 264 -34.60 12.88 11.19
N GLY A 265 -34.54 12.28 10.03
CA GLY A 265 -34.10 10.91 9.87
C GLY A 265 -32.60 10.74 10.15
N THR A 266 -32.17 9.51 10.37
CA THR A 266 -30.80 9.15 10.72
C THR A 266 -30.26 8.06 9.77
N PHE A 267 -29.08 8.27 9.22
CA PHE A 267 -28.39 7.25 8.46
C PHE A 267 -27.89 6.12 9.38
N HIS A 268 -28.06 4.89 8.92
CA HIS A 268 -27.46 3.70 9.51
C HIS A 268 -26.45 3.07 8.55
N PHE A 269 -25.30 2.76 9.10
CA PHE A 269 -24.16 2.19 8.34
C PHE A 269 -23.68 0.90 8.99
N TYR A 270 -23.12 0.01 8.18
CA TYR A 270 -22.53 -1.22 8.65
C TYR A 270 -21.14 -0.95 9.23
N ASP A 271 -20.90 -1.31 10.48
CA ASP A 271 -19.69 -0.98 11.21
C ASP A 271 -18.45 -1.74 10.70
N ASP A 272 -18.65 -2.96 10.22
CA ASP A 272 -17.57 -3.81 9.71
C ASP A 272 -17.38 -3.73 8.18
N GLN A 273 -17.70 -2.58 7.57
CA GLN A 273 -17.38 -2.28 6.17
C GLN A 273 -15.87 -2.06 6.01
N THR A 274 -15.09 -3.11 6.19
CA THR A 274 -13.65 -3.00 6.39
C THR A 274 -12.84 -3.89 5.46
N ASP A 275 -11.62 -3.43 5.14
CA ASP A 275 -10.54 -4.21 4.59
C ASP A 275 -9.57 -4.64 5.69
N ASN A 276 -9.12 -5.86 5.63
CA ASN A 276 -8.21 -6.47 6.59
C ASN A 276 -7.19 -7.31 5.82
N TYR A 277 -5.94 -6.90 5.82
CA TYR A 277 -4.89 -7.58 5.08
C TYR A 277 -3.59 -7.67 5.87
N VAL A 278 -2.88 -8.76 5.69
CA VAL A 278 -1.55 -8.99 6.26
C VAL A 278 -0.59 -9.31 5.14
N GLN A 279 0.49 -8.54 5.03
CA GLN A 279 1.56 -8.82 4.08
C GLN A 279 2.90 -9.01 4.78
N LYS A 280 3.65 -10.02 4.35
CA LYS A 280 5.00 -10.33 4.84
C LYS A 280 5.94 -10.47 3.65
N ASN A 281 7.07 -9.80 3.71
CA ASN A 281 8.08 -9.79 2.67
C ASN A 281 9.41 -10.32 3.24
N TYR A 282 10.11 -11.11 2.46
CA TYR A 282 11.42 -11.68 2.80
C TYR A 282 12.35 -11.49 1.61
N HIS A 283 13.48 -10.83 1.83
CA HIS A 283 14.51 -10.59 0.82
C HIS A 283 15.85 -11.11 1.30
N LEU A 284 16.52 -11.89 0.47
CA LEU A 284 17.92 -12.24 0.64
C LEU A 284 18.73 -11.58 -0.45
N LEU A 285 19.64 -10.69 -0.09
CA LEU A 285 20.47 -9.92 -1.02
C LEU A 285 21.92 -10.34 -0.86
N VAL A 286 22.58 -10.63 -1.96
CA VAL A 286 23.99 -11.00 -2.01
C VAL A 286 24.68 -10.09 -3.00
N ASN A 287 25.73 -9.40 -2.55
CA ASN A 287 26.62 -8.64 -3.40
C ASN A 287 28.04 -9.17 -3.22
N HIS A 288 28.74 -9.43 -4.32
CA HIS A 288 30.11 -9.93 -4.28
C HIS A 288 30.96 -9.26 -5.35
N THR A 289 32.14 -8.83 -4.97
CA THR A 289 33.16 -8.27 -5.87
C THR A 289 34.25 -9.30 -6.05
N PHE A 290 34.26 -9.97 -7.21
CA PHE A 290 35.26 -10.99 -7.54
C PHE A 290 36.64 -10.37 -7.79
N THR A 291 36.62 -9.25 -8.52
CA THR A 291 37.80 -8.41 -8.80
C THR A 291 37.35 -6.95 -8.83
N PRO A 292 38.27 -5.97 -8.82
CA PRO A 292 37.88 -4.56 -8.99
C PRO A 292 36.97 -4.29 -10.20
N GLN A 293 37.03 -5.15 -11.24
CA GLN A 293 36.26 -5.02 -12.47
C GLN A 293 34.93 -5.80 -12.42
N TRP A 294 34.91 -6.97 -11.78
CA TRP A 294 33.76 -7.87 -11.83
C TRP A 294 32.95 -7.87 -10.53
N ARG A 295 31.65 -7.61 -10.66
CA ARG A 295 30.69 -7.61 -9.54
C ARG A 295 29.47 -8.45 -9.86
N LEU A 296 28.97 -9.15 -8.82
CA LEU A 296 27.71 -9.87 -8.83
C LEU A 296 26.76 -9.22 -7.84
N ASN A 297 25.53 -8.97 -8.25
CA ASN A 297 24.40 -8.68 -7.35
C ASN A 297 23.33 -9.75 -7.59
N ALA A 298 22.84 -10.34 -6.54
CA ALA A 298 21.75 -11.32 -6.59
C ALA A 298 20.75 -11.07 -5.46
N GLY A 299 19.49 -11.32 -5.74
CA GLY A 299 18.42 -11.20 -4.76
C GLY A 299 17.40 -12.33 -4.92
N LEU A 300 17.02 -12.93 -3.81
CA LEU A 300 15.84 -13.78 -3.74
C LEU A 300 14.77 -13.06 -2.95
N HIS A 301 13.52 -13.24 -3.33
CA HIS A 301 12.40 -12.63 -2.61
C HIS A 301 11.21 -13.59 -2.51
N TYR A 302 10.46 -13.39 -1.44
CA TYR A 302 9.19 -14.06 -1.21
C TYR A 302 8.25 -13.11 -0.47
N THR A 303 7.06 -12.93 -1.00
CA THR A 303 5.99 -12.15 -0.39
C THR A 303 4.79 -13.06 -0.16
N LYS A 304 4.21 -13.03 1.02
CA LYS A 304 2.96 -13.70 1.37
C LYS A 304 1.92 -12.66 1.75
N GLY A 305 0.77 -12.74 1.13
CA GLY A 305 -0.40 -11.93 1.44
C GLY A 305 -1.59 -12.79 1.83
N ASP A 306 -2.36 -12.34 2.82
CA ASP A 306 -3.58 -12.98 3.28
C ASP A 306 -4.54 -11.92 3.83
N GLY A 307 -5.79 -11.95 3.38
CA GLY A 307 -6.77 -11.01 3.88
C GLY A 307 -8.12 -11.08 3.21
N TYR A 308 -8.97 -10.15 3.60
CA TYR A 308 -10.32 -10.02 3.06
C TYR A 308 -10.84 -8.61 3.23
N TYR A 309 -11.78 -8.22 2.37
CA TYR A 309 -12.68 -7.13 2.66
C TYR A 309 -14.10 -7.64 2.93
N GLN A 310 -14.78 -6.98 3.86
CA GLN A 310 -16.13 -7.30 4.29
C GLN A 310 -17.04 -6.12 3.98
N GLU A 311 -18.23 -6.42 3.44
CA GLU A 311 -19.16 -5.37 3.02
C GLU A 311 -20.62 -5.79 3.17
N TYR A 312 -21.46 -4.83 3.53
CA TYR A 312 -22.90 -4.92 3.43
C TYR A 312 -23.35 -4.56 2.01
N LYS A 313 -24.27 -5.31 1.45
CA LYS A 313 -24.81 -5.10 0.11
C LYS A 313 -26.33 -5.13 0.13
N ILE A 314 -26.95 -4.07 -0.37
CA ILE A 314 -28.40 -3.93 -0.46
C ILE A 314 -28.93 -4.67 -1.69
N GLY A 315 -30.07 -5.40 -1.53
CA GLY A 315 -30.92 -5.90 -2.61
C GLY A 315 -30.23 -6.82 -3.62
N ARG A 316 -29.28 -7.65 -3.19
CA ARG A 316 -28.54 -8.55 -4.11
C ARG A 316 -29.34 -9.77 -4.49
N LYS A 317 -29.24 -10.20 -5.74
CA LYS A 317 -29.88 -11.42 -6.22
C LYS A 317 -29.25 -12.63 -5.56
N LEU A 318 -30.06 -13.47 -4.91
CA LEU A 318 -29.61 -14.66 -4.20
C LEU A 318 -28.86 -15.65 -5.11
N VAL A 319 -29.30 -15.79 -6.33
CA VAL A 319 -28.70 -16.69 -7.34
C VAL A 319 -27.25 -16.31 -7.69
N GLU A 320 -26.86 -15.04 -7.58
CA GLU A 320 -25.47 -14.60 -7.81
C GLU A 320 -24.50 -15.17 -6.75
N TYR A 321 -25.03 -15.65 -5.64
CA TYR A 321 -24.31 -16.23 -4.51
C TYR A 321 -24.55 -17.71 -4.33
N GLY A 322 -25.12 -18.39 -5.35
CA GLY A 322 -25.42 -19.82 -5.30
C GLY A 322 -26.59 -20.19 -4.38
N MET A 323 -27.36 -19.19 -3.92
CA MET A 323 -28.52 -19.39 -3.05
C MET A 323 -29.79 -19.51 -3.88
N LYS A 324 -30.69 -20.43 -3.46
CA LYS A 324 -32.01 -20.55 -4.08
C LYS A 324 -32.95 -19.47 -3.52
N PRO A 325 -33.88 -18.93 -4.36
CA PRO A 325 -35.01 -18.16 -3.85
C PRO A 325 -35.77 -18.96 -2.77
N TYR A 326 -36.35 -18.24 -1.80
CA TYR A 326 -37.14 -18.83 -0.74
C TYR A 326 -38.44 -18.06 -0.54
N GLU A 327 -39.40 -18.67 0.11
CA GLU A 327 -40.71 -18.07 0.35
C GLU A 327 -40.84 -17.60 1.80
N VAL A 328 -41.33 -16.37 1.99
CA VAL A 328 -41.64 -15.79 3.29
C VAL A 328 -43.04 -15.19 3.23
N SER A 329 -43.94 -15.66 4.07
CA SER A 329 -45.33 -15.17 4.14
C SER A 329 -46.08 -15.15 2.80
N GLY A 330 -45.77 -16.15 1.93
CA GLY A 330 -46.38 -16.27 0.57
C GLY A 330 -45.74 -15.41 -0.51
N GLU A 331 -44.65 -14.68 -0.19
CA GLU A 331 -43.88 -13.91 -1.15
C GLU A 331 -42.58 -14.62 -1.52
N ASN A 332 -42.25 -14.70 -2.80
CA ASN A 332 -41.02 -15.30 -3.29
C ASN A 332 -39.87 -14.29 -3.21
N VAL A 333 -38.94 -14.50 -2.27
CA VAL A 333 -37.76 -13.67 -2.05
C VAL A 333 -36.66 -14.12 -3.00
N THR A 334 -36.37 -13.31 -4.01
CA THR A 334 -35.30 -13.52 -5.01
C THR A 334 -34.09 -12.62 -4.79
N LYS A 335 -34.26 -11.55 -4.00
CA LYS A 335 -33.21 -10.57 -3.64
C LYS A 335 -33.25 -10.32 -2.15
N SER A 336 -32.10 -10.08 -1.56
CA SER A 336 -32.00 -9.73 -0.14
C SER A 336 -30.78 -8.87 0.11
N ASP A 337 -30.79 -8.17 1.24
CA ASP A 337 -29.59 -7.57 1.78
C ASP A 337 -28.70 -8.69 2.33
N LEU A 338 -27.40 -8.51 2.22
CA LEU A 338 -26.44 -9.51 2.72
C LEU A 338 -25.13 -8.87 3.16
N VAL A 339 -24.41 -9.59 4.01
CA VAL A 339 -23.01 -9.32 4.36
C VAL A 339 -22.16 -10.40 3.70
N ARG A 340 -21.14 -9.96 2.98
CA ARG A 340 -20.18 -10.86 2.35
C ARG A 340 -18.73 -10.51 2.68
N LYS A 341 -17.88 -11.51 2.64
CA LYS A 341 -16.43 -11.36 2.54
C LYS A 341 -15.97 -11.73 1.15
N LYS A 342 -15.00 -10.98 0.63
CA LYS A 342 -14.15 -11.39 -0.48
C LYS A 342 -12.74 -11.48 0.04
N ALA A 343 -12.13 -12.63 -0.10
CA ALA A 343 -10.85 -12.97 0.48
C ALA A 343 -9.84 -13.33 -0.61
N MET A 344 -8.59 -13.09 -0.28
CA MET A 344 -7.44 -13.43 -1.11
C MET A 344 -6.37 -14.06 -0.23
N ASP A 345 -5.80 -15.16 -0.70
CA ASP A 345 -4.58 -15.77 -0.17
C ASP A 345 -3.59 -15.87 -1.31
N ASN A 346 -2.47 -15.17 -1.25
CA ASN A 346 -1.53 -15.11 -2.36
C ASN A 346 -0.08 -15.19 -1.91
N TRP A 347 0.78 -15.57 -2.85
CA TRP A 347 2.22 -15.41 -2.70
C TRP A 347 2.87 -14.98 -4.02
N PHE A 348 3.98 -14.25 -3.89
CA PHE A 348 4.82 -13.83 -4.99
C PHE A 348 6.28 -14.06 -4.63
N GLY A 349 7.03 -14.78 -5.45
CA GLY A 349 8.40 -15.09 -5.14
C GLY A 349 9.26 -15.24 -6.39
N GLY A 350 10.56 -15.08 -6.21
CA GLY A 350 11.48 -15.18 -7.33
C GLY A 350 12.90 -14.78 -7.01
N GLY A 351 13.65 -14.57 -8.05
CA GLY A 351 15.03 -14.15 -7.97
C GLY A 351 15.41 -13.17 -9.08
N ILE A 352 16.34 -12.29 -8.75
CA ILE A 352 16.96 -11.33 -9.67
C ILE A 352 18.47 -11.45 -9.57
N PHE A 353 19.17 -11.16 -10.64
CA PHE A 353 20.63 -11.08 -10.63
C PHE A 353 21.16 -10.07 -11.63
N SER A 354 22.35 -9.57 -11.38
CA SER A 354 23.14 -8.84 -12.36
C SER A 354 24.63 -9.09 -12.16
N VAL A 355 25.33 -9.24 -13.26
CA VAL A 355 26.79 -9.30 -13.30
C VAL A 355 27.28 -8.08 -14.07
N SER A 356 28.18 -7.33 -13.47
CA SER A 356 28.72 -6.10 -14.08
C SER A 356 30.22 -6.22 -14.26
N TYR A 357 30.70 -5.75 -15.39
CA TYR A 357 32.11 -5.55 -15.70
C TYR A 357 32.39 -4.09 -15.95
N THR A 358 33.35 -3.52 -15.25
CA THR A 358 33.73 -2.10 -15.42
C THR A 358 35.24 -1.95 -15.46
N ASN A 359 35.75 -1.32 -16.50
CA ASN A 359 37.14 -0.84 -16.57
C ASN A 359 37.15 0.58 -17.19
N ASP A 360 38.34 1.14 -17.45
CA ASP A 360 38.50 2.50 -17.95
C ASP A 360 37.85 2.74 -19.34
N ARG A 361 37.57 1.68 -20.10
CA ARG A 361 37.07 1.76 -21.48
C ARG A 361 35.68 1.15 -21.67
N LEU A 362 35.29 0.23 -20.80
CA LEU A 362 34.05 -0.54 -20.97
C LEU A 362 33.29 -0.63 -19.62
N ASN A 363 32.01 -0.33 -19.72
CA ASN A 363 31.05 -0.63 -18.67
C ASN A 363 29.95 -1.49 -19.28
N ALA A 364 29.89 -2.76 -18.88
CA ALA A 364 28.92 -3.72 -19.37
C ALA A 364 28.21 -4.41 -18.19
N SER A 365 26.92 -4.68 -18.34
CA SER A 365 26.17 -5.46 -17.37
C SER A 365 25.22 -6.43 -18.05
N LEU A 366 25.09 -7.62 -17.47
CA LEU A 366 24.08 -8.61 -17.82
C LEU A 366 23.25 -8.90 -16.58
N GLY A 367 21.94 -8.82 -16.71
CA GLY A 367 21.04 -9.12 -15.59
C GLY A 367 19.75 -9.73 -16.07
N GLY A 368 19.02 -10.30 -15.12
CA GLY A 368 17.72 -10.92 -15.37
C GLY A 368 16.99 -11.23 -14.08
N GLY A 369 15.75 -11.67 -14.23
CA GLY A 369 14.92 -12.10 -13.09
C GLY A 369 13.85 -13.07 -13.53
N LEU A 370 13.43 -13.91 -12.60
CA LEU A 370 12.34 -14.84 -12.76
C LEU A 370 11.44 -14.74 -11.52
N ASN A 371 10.14 -14.55 -11.74
CA ASN A 371 9.16 -14.43 -10.69
C ASN A 371 7.99 -15.37 -10.96
N ARG A 372 7.37 -15.85 -9.89
CA ARG A 372 6.11 -16.58 -9.92
C ARG A 372 5.14 -15.98 -8.92
N TYR A 373 3.91 -15.83 -9.35
CA TYR A 373 2.77 -15.45 -8.52
C TYR A 373 1.75 -16.59 -8.51
N ASP A 374 1.05 -16.71 -7.37
CA ASP A 374 -0.05 -17.64 -7.21
C ASP A 374 -1.04 -17.00 -6.21
N GLY A 375 -2.33 -16.97 -6.54
CA GLY A 375 -3.33 -16.29 -5.73
C GLY A 375 -4.70 -16.93 -5.83
N ASP A 376 -5.23 -17.29 -4.66
CA ASP A 376 -6.57 -17.82 -4.49
C ASP A 376 -7.53 -16.68 -4.10
N HIS A 377 -8.58 -16.49 -4.91
CA HIS A 377 -9.66 -15.55 -4.66
C HIS A 377 -10.93 -16.30 -4.34
N PHE A 378 -11.53 -16.01 -3.20
CA PHE A 378 -12.77 -16.68 -2.79
C PHE A 378 -13.70 -15.71 -2.05
N GLY A 379 -14.99 -16.07 -2.04
CA GLY A 379 -16.02 -15.30 -1.38
C GLY A 379 -16.82 -16.13 -0.38
N LYS A 380 -17.34 -15.47 0.65
CA LYS A 380 -18.24 -16.07 1.64
C LYS A 380 -19.37 -15.11 1.98
N VAL A 381 -20.60 -15.59 1.90
CA VAL A 381 -21.76 -14.88 2.48
C VAL A 381 -21.79 -15.21 3.97
N LEU A 382 -21.83 -14.17 4.80
CA LEU A 382 -21.84 -14.29 6.26
C LEU A 382 -23.24 -14.22 6.83
N TRP A 383 -24.08 -13.40 6.22
CA TRP A 383 -25.44 -13.12 6.67
C TRP A 383 -26.31 -12.74 5.48
N VAL A 384 -27.60 -13.07 5.56
CA VAL A 384 -28.66 -12.69 4.63
C VAL A 384 -29.85 -12.23 5.49
N LYS A 385 -30.51 -11.13 5.07
CA LYS A 385 -31.68 -10.57 5.75
C LYS A 385 -32.89 -11.50 5.66
#